data_6d7d8e74d2af014563827a4dc255cf06
#
_entry.id   6d7d8e74d2af014563827a4dc255cf06
#
_cell.length_a   1.000
_cell.length_b   1.000
_cell.length_c   1.000
_cell.angle_alpha   90.00
_cell.angle_beta   90.00
_cell.angle_gamma   90.00
#
_symmetry.space_group_name_H-M   'P 1'
#
loop_
_entity.id
_entity.type
_entity.pdbx_description
1 polymer ?
#
loop_
_entity_poly.entity_id
_entity_poly.type
_entity_poly.pdbx_seq_one_letter_code
_entity_poly.pdbx_strand_id
1 'polypeptide(L)'
;MFFGKKKQEGPSVPPPPSADDAEKKDYVLRELSKLYTKVFRPIEEATKFDVFYSSLLNEAEFRTPPMVLLVGPYSVGKTTFIEYLLGRKFPGQRIGPEPTTDRFTAVMYGEDDRTIPGNALTVAPNSPFRALQR
;
A
#
# COMPACT_ATOMS: atom_id res chain seq x y z
N MET A 1 -39.34 17.29 -16.64
CA MET A 1 -38.00 17.26 -17.24
C MET A 1 -37.18 16.24 -16.43
N PHE A 2 -37.06 15.01 -16.92
CA PHE A 2 -36.35 13.93 -16.20
C PHE A 2 -34.87 14.00 -16.57
N PHE A 3 -34.03 14.35 -15.62
CA PHE A 3 -32.56 14.18 -15.75
C PHE A 3 -32.20 12.73 -15.45
N GLY A 4 -31.97 11.94 -16.47
CA GLY A 4 -31.38 10.61 -16.34
C GLY A 4 -29.96 10.73 -15.77
N LYS A 5 -29.72 10.19 -14.56
CA LYS A 5 -28.36 9.99 -14.03
C LYS A 5 -27.64 9.03 -14.96
N LYS A 6 -26.75 9.53 -15.82
CA LYS A 6 -25.72 8.68 -16.45
C LYS A 6 -24.90 8.05 -15.31
N LYS A 7 -24.93 6.72 -15.23
CA LYS A 7 -23.92 5.98 -14.47
C LYS A 7 -22.56 6.43 -15.02
N GLN A 8 -21.77 7.15 -14.21
CA GLN A 8 -20.37 7.36 -14.52
C GLN A 8 -19.71 5.98 -14.40
N GLU A 9 -19.33 5.41 -15.52
CA GLU A 9 -18.42 4.28 -15.53
C GLU A 9 -17.11 4.78 -14.92
N GLY A 10 -16.68 4.12 -13.87
CA GLY A 10 -15.37 4.38 -13.27
C GLY A 10 -14.25 4.15 -14.30
N PRO A 11 -13.02 4.63 -14.05
CA PRO A 11 -11.92 4.41 -14.95
C PRO A 11 -11.80 2.91 -15.25
N SER A 12 -11.65 2.57 -16.52
CA SER A 12 -11.46 1.18 -16.94
C SER A 12 -10.21 0.62 -16.24
N VAL A 13 -10.41 -0.39 -15.39
CA VAL A 13 -9.30 -1.09 -14.77
C VAL A 13 -8.51 -1.78 -15.89
N PRO A 14 -7.19 -1.55 -15.99
CA PRO A 14 -6.38 -2.25 -16.97
C PRO A 14 -6.50 -3.76 -16.76
N PRO A 15 -6.41 -4.56 -17.83
CA PRO A 15 -6.48 -6.00 -17.73
C PRO A 15 -5.37 -6.52 -16.79
N PRO A 16 -5.60 -7.62 -16.08
CA PRO A 16 -4.57 -8.21 -15.22
C PRO A 16 -3.33 -8.54 -16.06
N PRO A 17 -2.11 -8.42 -15.50
CA PRO A 17 -0.89 -8.73 -16.21
C PRO A 17 -0.93 -10.17 -16.73
N SER A 18 -0.35 -10.40 -17.89
CA SER A 18 -0.23 -11.75 -18.46
C SER A 18 0.62 -12.65 -17.56
N ALA A 19 0.49 -13.96 -17.68
CA ALA A 19 1.31 -14.91 -16.93
C ALA A 19 2.82 -14.68 -17.17
N ASP A 20 3.20 -14.35 -18.40
CA ASP A 20 4.57 -14.00 -18.79
C ASP A 20 5.08 -12.72 -18.10
N ASP A 21 4.23 -11.72 -17.95
CA ASP A 21 4.60 -10.47 -17.24
C ASP A 21 4.73 -10.70 -15.72
N ALA A 22 3.92 -11.57 -15.14
CA ALA A 22 4.01 -11.93 -13.73
C ALA A 22 5.32 -12.69 -13.45
N GLU A 23 5.71 -13.59 -14.33
CA GLU A 23 6.94 -14.37 -14.21
C GLU A 23 8.20 -13.49 -14.37
N LYS A 24 8.18 -12.59 -15.35
CA LYS A 24 9.24 -11.58 -15.54
C LYS A 24 9.38 -10.68 -14.32
N LYS A 25 8.26 -10.20 -13.77
CA LYS A 25 8.25 -9.38 -12.56
C LYS A 25 8.88 -10.12 -11.38
N ASP A 26 8.49 -11.38 -11.12
CA ASP A 26 9.04 -12.18 -10.04
C ASP A 26 10.54 -12.42 -10.21
N TYR A 27 11.00 -12.67 -11.43
CA TYR A 27 12.41 -12.78 -11.75
C TYR A 27 13.18 -11.49 -11.41
N VAL A 28 12.70 -10.34 -11.87
CA VAL A 28 13.34 -9.04 -11.61
C VAL A 28 13.41 -8.74 -10.11
N LEU A 29 12.31 -8.98 -9.37
CA LEU A 29 12.28 -8.74 -7.93
C LEU A 29 13.27 -9.64 -7.16
N ARG A 30 13.42 -10.90 -7.58
CA ARG A 30 14.41 -11.79 -7.01
C ARG A 30 15.86 -11.34 -7.28
N GLU A 31 16.15 -10.90 -8.49
CA GLU A 31 17.48 -10.41 -8.83
C GLU A 31 17.80 -9.09 -8.11
N LEU A 32 16.83 -8.19 -7.96
CA LEU A 32 16.97 -6.97 -7.16
C LEU A 32 17.27 -7.28 -5.68
N SER A 33 16.56 -8.22 -5.09
CA SER A 33 16.79 -8.64 -3.70
C SER A 33 18.20 -9.24 -3.52
N LYS A 34 18.66 -10.07 -4.45
CA LYS A 34 20.02 -10.61 -4.44
C LYS A 34 21.09 -9.51 -4.58
N LEU A 35 20.88 -8.58 -5.51
CA LEU A 35 21.79 -7.45 -5.74
C LEU A 35 21.89 -6.57 -4.49
N TYR A 36 20.75 -6.23 -3.89
CA TYR A 36 20.71 -5.47 -2.65
C TYR A 36 21.49 -6.17 -1.53
N THR A 37 21.19 -7.44 -1.28
CA THR A 37 21.82 -8.20 -0.20
C THR A 37 23.33 -8.34 -0.40
N LYS A 38 23.78 -8.48 -1.65
CA LYS A 38 25.20 -8.72 -1.96
C LYS A 38 26.03 -7.44 -2.02
N VAL A 39 25.45 -6.34 -2.49
CA VAL A 39 26.18 -5.11 -2.80
C VAL A 39 25.83 -3.96 -1.84
N PHE A 40 24.56 -3.66 -1.70
CA PHE A 40 24.13 -2.48 -0.94
C PHE A 40 24.09 -2.71 0.57
N ARG A 41 23.53 -3.82 1.00
CA ARG A 41 23.41 -4.15 2.41
C ARG A 41 24.73 -4.10 3.19
N PRO A 42 25.86 -4.64 2.72
CA PRO A 42 27.15 -4.51 3.42
C PRO A 42 27.62 -3.07 3.58
N ILE A 43 27.31 -2.19 2.61
CA ILE A 43 27.65 -0.76 2.67
C ILE A 43 26.77 -0.05 3.72
N GLU A 44 25.47 -0.33 3.74
CA GLU A 44 24.55 0.23 4.71
C GLU A 44 24.89 -0.21 6.14
N GLU A 45 25.25 -1.47 6.35
CA GLU A 45 25.71 -1.99 7.64
C GLU A 45 27.04 -1.33 8.08
N ALA A 46 27.99 -1.17 7.16
CA ALA A 46 29.28 -0.53 7.45
C ALA A 46 29.14 0.94 7.78
N THR A 47 28.20 1.64 7.17
CA THR A 47 27.91 3.06 7.41
C THR A 47 26.89 3.28 8.54
N LYS A 48 26.34 2.22 9.13
CA LYS A 48 25.27 2.27 10.14
C LYS A 48 24.05 3.07 9.68
N PHE A 49 23.71 2.95 8.42
CA PHE A 49 22.61 3.65 7.77
C PHE A 49 21.26 3.35 8.44
N ASP A 50 21.10 2.13 8.92
CA ASP A 50 19.94 1.64 9.65
C ASP A 50 19.67 2.41 10.95
N VAL A 51 20.72 2.94 11.57
CA VAL A 51 20.63 3.72 12.82
C VAL A 51 20.17 5.15 12.55
N PHE A 52 20.63 5.77 11.46
CA PHE A 52 20.44 7.20 11.18
C PHE A 52 19.30 7.50 10.23
N TYR A 53 18.91 6.56 9.38
CA TYR A 53 18.02 6.88 8.28
C TYR A 53 16.84 5.92 8.15
N SER A 54 17.07 4.67 7.83
CA SER A 54 16.02 3.70 7.54
C SER A 54 16.49 2.29 7.88
N SER A 55 15.62 1.45 8.42
CA SER A 55 15.90 0.04 8.62
C SER A 55 16.28 -0.64 7.31
N LEU A 56 17.18 -1.63 7.40
CA LEU A 56 17.60 -2.44 6.26
C LEU A 56 16.39 -3.13 5.61
N LEU A 57 16.37 -3.14 4.30
CA LEU A 57 15.29 -3.80 3.54
C LEU A 57 15.34 -5.31 3.73
N ASN A 58 14.18 -5.90 3.89
CA ASN A 58 14.01 -7.35 3.94
C ASN A 58 13.40 -7.87 2.62
N GLU A 59 13.43 -9.18 2.41
CA GLU A 59 12.92 -9.79 1.17
C GLU A 59 11.44 -9.51 0.92
N ALA A 60 10.64 -9.41 1.98
CA ALA A 60 9.21 -9.13 1.85
C ALA A 60 8.93 -7.73 1.30
N GLU A 61 9.81 -6.75 1.58
CA GLU A 61 9.65 -5.38 1.08
C GLU A 61 9.86 -5.28 -0.43
N PHE A 62 10.73 -6.11 -1.01
CA PHE A 62 10.88 -6.19 -2.47
C PHE A 62 9.64 -6.75 -3.17
N ARG A 63 8.87 -7.59 -2.48
CA ARG A 63 7.65 -8.21 -3.02
C ARG A 63 6.38 -7.43 -2.70
N THR A 64 6.49 -6.40 -1.87
CA THR A 64 5.35 -5.56 -1.48
C THR A 64 4.82 -4.81 -2.69
N PRO A 65 3.51 -4.83 -2.95
CA PRO A 65 2.90 -4.00 -3.97
C PRO A 65 3.17 -2.52 -3.71
N PRO A 66 3.33 -1.69 -4.76
CA PRO A 66 3.52 -0.25 -4.59
C PRO A 66 2.35 0.36 -3.84
N MET A 67 2.65 1.29 -2.94
CA MET A 67 1.67 2.01 -2.16
C MET A 67 1.58 3.47 -2.60
N VAL A 68 0.35 4.00 -2.63
CA VAL A 68 0.09 5.42 -2.90
C VAL A 68 -0.25 6.10 -1.58
N LEU A 69 0.51 7.12 -1.21
CA LEU A 69 0.25 7.94 -0.04
C LEU A 69 -0.67 9.10 -0.40
N LEU A 70 -1.85 9.16 0.24
CA LEU A 70 -2.79 10.27 0.12
C LEU A 70 -2.63 11.20 1.32
N VAL A 71 -2.12 12.41 1.06
CA VAL A 71 -1.92 13.46 2.05
C VAL A 71 -2.74 14.68 1.68
N GLY A 72 -3.28 15.34 2.68
CA GLY A 72 -4.03 16.58 2.49
C GLY A 72 -4.85 16.94 3.72
N PRO A 73 -5.30 18.18 3.83
CA PRO A 73 -6.12 18.65 4.95
C PRO A 73 -7.45 17.91 5.05
N TYR A 74 -8.17 18.21 6.10
CA TYR A 74 -9.50 17.66 6.32
C TYR A 74 -10.47 18.07 5.20
N SER A 75 -11.43 17.18 4.89
CA SER A 75 -12.55 17.42 3.94
C SER A 75 -12.16 17.68 2.47
N VAL A 76 -10.94 17.40 2.05
CA VAL A 76 -10.50 17.54 0.63
C VAL A 76 -10.87 16.36 -0.27
N GLY A 77 -11.65 15.40 0.25
CA GLY A 77 -12.12 14.27 -0.56
C GLY A 77 -11.21 13.06 -0.65
N LYS A 78 -10.19 12.90 0.23
CA LYS A 78 -9.29 11.71 0.22
C LYS A 78 -10.05 10.39 0.27
N THR A 79 -10.93 10.25 1.23
CA THR A 79 -11.76 9.04 1.42
C THR A 79 -12.71 8.81 0.24
N THR A 80 -13.32 9.88 -0.28
CA THR A 80 -14.16 9.82 -1.47
C THR A 80 -13.41 9.38 -2.71
N PHE A 81 -12.15 9.81 -2.85
CA PHE A 81 -11.29 9.38 -3.95
C PHE A 81 -10.96 7.90 -3.86
N ILE A 82 -10.65 7.38 -2.67
CA ILE A 82 -10.42 5.94 -2.46
C ILE A 82 -11.69 5.15 -2.81
N GLU A 83 -12.86 5.60 -2.32
CA GLU A 83 -14.15 4.96 -2.63
C GLU A 83 -14.43 4.95 -4.14
N TYR A 84 -14.12 6.05 -4.82
CA TYR A 84 -14.25 6.14 -6.28
C TYR A 84 -13.37 5.12 -7.02
N LEU A 85 -12.10 4.97 -6.61
CA LEU A 85 -11.18 4.00 -7.19
C LEU A 85 -11.60 2.56 -6.94
N LEU A 86 -12.10 2.27 -5.74
CA LEU A 86 -12.56 0.92 -5.36
C LEU A 86 -13.93 0.57 -5.94
N GLY A 87 -14.73 1.57 -6.36
CA GLY A 87 -16.11 1.40 -6.78
C GLY A 87 -17.06 0.96 -5.65
N ARG A 88 -16.58 0.90 -4.41
CA ARG A 88 -17.35 0.50 -3.22
C ARG A 88 -16.78 1.11 -1.94
N LYS A 89 -17.58 1.08 -0.89
CA LYS A 89 -17.12 1.41 0.46
C LYS A 89 -16.16 0.34 0.99
N PHE A 90 -15.25 0.75 1.88
CA PHE A 90 -14.30 -0.17 2.52
C PHE A 90 -14.51 -0.22 4.04
N PRO A 91 -14.14 -1.31 4.72
CA PRO A 91 -14.30 -1.45 6.15
C PRO A 91 -13.60 -0.35 6.93
N GLY A 92 -14.24 0.15 7.99
CA GLY A 92 -13.69 1.24 8.80
C GLY A 92 -13.79 2.64 8.20
N GLN A 93 -14.33 2.77 6.99
CA GLN A 93 -14.60 4.07 6.37
C GLN A 93 -15.66 4.82 7.18
N ARG A 94 -15.33 6.06 7.53
CA ARG A 94 -16.28 7.02 8.10
C ARG A 94 -16.35 8.23 7.19
N ILE A 95 -17.56 8.66 6.86
CA ILE A 95 -17.81 9.90 6.13
C ILE A 95 -18.75 10.72 6.99
N GLY A 96 -18.35 11.93 7.36
CA GLY A 96 -19.13 12.79 8.21
C GLY A 96 -18.56 14.20 8.27
N PRO A 97 -19.29 15.15 8.88
CA PRO A 97 -18.84 16.53 9.04
C PRO A 97 -17.67 16.69 10.03
N GLU A 98 -17.37 15.65 10.81
CA GLU A 98 -16.27 15.64 11.77
C GLU A 98 -15.02 14.96 11.18
N PRO A 99 -13.81 15.23 11.72
CA PRO A 99 -12.59 14.54 11.31
C PRO A 99 -12.77 13.03 11.47
N THR A 100 -12.81 12.32 10.36
CA THR A 100 -13.11 10.89 10.32
C THR A 100 -11.87 10.00 10.30
N THR A 101 -10.71 10.61 10.03
CA THR A 101 -9.41 9.91 9.93
C THR A 101 -8.38 10.70 10.72
N ASP A 102 -8.12 10.30 11.96
CA ASP A 102 -7.15 10.86 12.89
C ASP A 102 -5.81 10.11 12.90
N ARG A 103 -5.70 9.04 12.12
CA ARG A 103 -4.58 8.10 12.08
C ARG A 103 -4.21 7.72 10.65
N PHE A 104 -3.01 7.22 10.48
CA PHE A 104 -2.65 6.55 9.24
C PHE A 104 -3.50 5.29 9.06
N THR A 105 -4.14 5.20 7.91
CA THR A 105 -4.99 4.06 7.55
C THR A 105 -4.48 3.49 6.23
N ALA A 106 -4.15 2.20 6.22
CA ALA A 106 -3.80 1.49 5.00
C ALA A 106 -5.03 0.76 4.46
N VAL A 107 -5.33 0.95 3.18
CA VAL A 107 -6.36 0.19 2.47
C VAL A 107 -5.63 -0.77 1.53
N MET A 108 -5.87 -2.06 1.70
CA MET A 108 -5.17 -3.11 0.98
C MET A 108 -6.16 -4.13 0.43
N TYR A 109 -5.72 -4.89 -0.56
CA TYR A 109 -6.48 -6.05 -1.04
C TYR A 109 -6.54 -7.13 0.04
N GLY A 110 -7.69 -7.76 0.18
CA GLY A 110 -7.93 -8.92 1.03
C GLY A 110 -9.03 -9.78 0.45
N GLU A 111 -9.03 -11.07 0.73
CA GLU A 111 -10.09 -12.01 0.31
C GLU A 111 -11.41 -11.67 1.02
N ASP A 112 -11.33 -11.27 2.29
CA ASP A 112 -12.47 -10.89 3.11
C ASP A 112 -12.37 -9.42 3.55
N ASP A 113 -13.53 -8.78 3.69
CA ASP A 113 -13.67 -7.44 4.25
C ASP A 113 -13.42 -7.47 5.76
N ARG A 114 -12.26 -6.99 6.20
CA ARG A 114 -11.89 -6.94 7.62
C ARG A 114 -11.07 -5.70 7.96
N THR A 115 -11.11 -5.31 9.22
CA THR A 115 -10.24 -4.27 9.77
C THR A 115 -9.20 -4.92 10.68
N ILE A 116 -7.93 -4.63 10.43
CA ILE A 116 -6.81 -5.16 11.20
C ILE A 116 -6.19 -4.01 12.00
N PRO A 117 -6.03 -4.12 13.32
CA PRO A 117 -5.34 -3.12 14.12
C PRO A 117 -3.89 -2.92 13.66
N GLY A 118 -3.40 -1.67 13.69
CA GLY A 118 -2.05 -1.32 13.21
C GLY A 118 -0.94 -2.06 13.95
N ASN A 119 -1.07 -2.29 15.25
CA ASN A 119 -0.12 -3.09 16.03
C ASN A 119 0.00 -4.54 15.54
N ALA A 120 -1.09 -5.15 15.07
CA ALA A 120 -1.05 -6.48 14.48
C ALA A 120 -0.35 -6.48 13.12
N LEU A 121 -0.50 -5.40 12.33
CA LEU A 121 0.19 -5.25 11.04
C LEU A 121 1.70 -5.10 11.19
N THR A 122 2.19 -4.44 12.26
CA THR A 122 3.62 -4.25 12.47
C THR A 122 4.35 -5.51 12.91
N VAL A 123 3.67 -6.47 13.55
CA VAL A 123 4.27 -7.76 13.98
C VAL A 123 4.11 -8.90 12.97
N ALA A 124 3.23 -8.76 11.98
CA ALA A 124 3.01 -9.80 10.99
C ALA A 124 4.27 -10.05 10.13
N PRO A 125 4.70 -11.32 9.94
CA PRO A 125 5.99 -11.65 9.31
C PRO A 125 6.17 -11.10 7.89
N ASN A 126 5.09 -11.07 7.11
CA ASN A 126 5.09 -10.65 5.70
C ASN A 126 4.47 -9.25 5.51
N SER A 127 4.34 -8.47 6.59
CA SER A 127 3.75 -7.14 6.50
C SER A 127 4.78 -6.11 6.01
N PRO A 128 4.41 -5.24 5.07
CA PRO A 128 5.24 -4.12 4.66
C PRO A 128 5.40 -3.05 5.75
N PHE A 129 4.65 -3.18 6.85
CA PHE A 129 4.64 -2.20 7.94
C PHE A 129 5.52 -2.59 9.13
N ARG A 130 6.32 -3.65 9.02
CA ARG A 130 7.22 -4.07 10.11
C ARG A 130 8.24 -3.00 10.52
N ALA A 131 8.70 -2.21 9.57
CA ALA A 131 9.62 -1.10 9.83
C ALA A 131 9.03 0.00 10.73
N LEU A 132 7.70 0.02 10.93
CA LEU A 132 7.03 0.95 11.84
C LEU A 132 6.96 0.45 13.29
N GLN A 133 7.45 -0.75 13.56
CA GLN A 133 7.60 -1.28 14.93
C GLN A 133 8.86 -0.67 15.57
N ARG A 134 8.72 0.52 16.11
CA ARG A 134 9.76 1.21 16.92
C ARG A 134 9.24 1.48 18.32
#